data_7bddfc145b3f519cf9d3b5be44898500
#
_entry.id   7bddfc145b3f519cf9d3b5be44898500
#
_cell.length_a   1.000
_cell.length_b   1.000
_cell.length_c   1.000
_cell.angle_alpha   90.00
_cell.angle_beta   90.00
_cell.angle_gamma   90.00
#
_symmetry.space_group_name_H-M   'P 1'
#
loop_
_entity.id
_entity.type
_entity.pdbx_description
1 polymer ?
#
loop_
_entity_poly.entity_id
_entity_poly.type
_entity_poly.pdbx_seq_one_letter_code
_entity_poly.pdbx_strand_id
1 'polypeptide(L)'
;MKKVERINTIMRYINNRAHFTISEIMREFNISRSTAIRDIRDIEAMGMPLDAETGRDGGYFVMKNSVLPVVRFTDNEVKALFIAFMATRNQQLPYLKSRQSIAEKLLGLISETQQDDLVLLNQILLFEGTNPNNPDILNLSDLPHPILEKLIQILLLDRYLLISIEEEEVIKSYSIYLLHLYNEKGLWLIEGFDLKEEKKQIFPVDHLRDVRLYQTERRLSEQKILDKLSKQKEVINLVLELGPKAIAQYRKYHPLKVSISYTNPYLSTAVLKTFININESEELTEMINWLLFLGEDLKVREVPEEVLERLNRGNRFHYAKV
;
A
#
# COMPACT_ATOMS: atom_id res chain seq x y z
N MET A 1 32.49 -19.31 15.33
CA MET A 1 31.23 -19.27 14.51
C MET A 1 31.15 -20.60 13.74
N LYS A 2 29.99 -21.28 13.78
CA LYS A 2 29.78 -22.54 13.04
C LYS A 2 29.75 -22.26 11.53
N LYS A 3 30.15 -23.24 10.68
CA LYS A 3 30.24 -23.06 9.22
C LYS A 3 28.94 -22.51 8.62
N VAL A 4 27.81 -23.08 8.98
CA VAL A 4 26.48 -22.67 8.42
C VAL A 4 26.13 -21.23 8.83
N GLU A 5 26.38 -20.86 10.05
CA GLU A 5 26.16 -19.51 10.57
C GLU A 5 27.05 -18.50 9.84
N ARG A 6 28.30 -18.84 9.62
CA ARG A 6 29.25 -18.01 8.89
C ARG A 6 28.85 -17.81 7.44
N ILE A 7 28.48 -18.86 6.72
CA ILE A 7 27.99 -18.78 5.33
C ILE A 7 26.78 -17.85 5.24
N ASN A 8 25.78 -18.02 6.11
CA ASN A 8 24.59 -17.16 6.11
C ASN A 8 24.94 -15.69 6.39
N THR A 9 25.91 -15.43 7.28
CA THR A 9 26.32 -14.06 7.60
C THR A 9 27.11 -13.45 6.45
N ILE A 10 27.99 -14.22 5.80
CA ILE A 10 28.69 -13.78 4.58
C ILE A 10 27.69 -13.50 3.47
N MET A 11 26.69 -14.35 3.24
CA MET A 11 25.64 -14.09 2.21
C MET A 11 24.94 -12.76 2.45
N ARG A 12 24.52 -12.46 3.67
CA ARG A 12 23.89 -11.17 4.01
C ARG A 12 24.82 -9.99 3.77
N TYR A 13 26.08 -10.14 4.13
CA TYR A 13 27.13 -9.12 3.99
C TYR A 13 27.35 -8.77 2.52
N ILE A 14 27.52 -9.77 1.65
CA ILE A 14 27.76 -9.57 0.22
C ILE A 14 26.53 -9.16 -0.55
N ASN A 15 25.31 -9.62 -0.16
CA ASN A 15 24.06 -9.27 -0.85
C ASN A 15 23.76 -7.76 -0.84
N ASN A 16 24.26 -7.05 0.16
CA ASN A 16 24.09 -5.59 0.27
C ASN A 16 25.19 -4.80 -0.45
N ARG A 17 26.07 -5.47 -1.20
CA ARG A 17 27.21 -4.87 -1.89
C ARG A 17 27.20 -5.21 -3.37
N ALA A 18 27.55 -4.25 -4.21
CA ALA A 18 27.67 -4.51 -5.64
C ALA A 18 28.96 -5.28 -5.97
N HIS A 19 30.02 -5.08 -5.16
CA HIS A 19 31.33 -5.67 -5.35
C HIS A 19 31.97 -5.97 -3.99
N PHE A 20 32.75 -7.06 -3.92
CA PHE A 20 33.56 -7.41 -2.74
C PHE A 20 34.79 -8.22 -3.15
N THR A 21 35.81 -8.24 -2.29
CA THR A 21 37.04 -9.02 -2.47
C THR A 21 37.19 -10.10 -1.42
N ILE A 22 37.96 -11.15 -1.73
CA ILE A 22 38.32 -12.20 -0.76
C ILE A 22 39.02 -11.60 0.47
N SER A 23 39.86 -10.58 0.28
CA SER A 23 40.57 -9.90 1.36
C SER A 23 39.61 -9.19 2.33
N GLU A 24 38.53 -8.61 1.82
CA GLU A 24 37.47 -8.02 2.66
C GLU A 24 36.77 -9.09 3.49
N ILE A 25 36.38 -10.21 2.87
CA ILE A 25 35.75 -11.33 3.58
C ILE A 25 36.66 -11.89 4.66
N MET A 26 37.95 -12.09 4.35
CA MET A 26 38.93 -12.53 5.34
C MET A 26 38.99 -11.61 6.56
N ARG A 27 39.06 -10.30 6.31
CA ARG A 27 39.17 -9.28 7.37
C ARG A 27 37.88 -9.17 8.19
N GLU A 28 36.74 -9.12 7.54
CA GLU A 28 35.45 -8.91 8.19
C GLU A 28 35.05 -10.11 9.06
N PHE A 29 35.32 -11.33 8.59
CA PHE A 29 34.92 -12.55 9.27
C PHE A 29 36.06 -13.24 10.03
N ASN A 30 37.26 -12.67 10.04
CA ASN A 30 38.45 -13.16 10.64
C ASN A 30 38.73 -14.65 10.28
N ILE A 31 38.74 -14.95 8.97
CA ILE A 31 38.95 -16.30 8.43
C ILE A 31 40.13 -16.32 7.44
N SER A 32 40.69 -17.51 7.26
CA SER A 32 41.78 -17.73 6.30
C SER A 32 41.28 -17.58 4.85
N ARG A 33 42.20 -17.24 3.93
CA ARG A 33 41.92 -17.15 2.49
C ARG A 33 41.28 -18.44 1.95
N SER A 34 41.78 -19.60 2.33
CA SER A 34 41.23 -20.88 1.89
C SER A 34 39.81 -21.11 2.39
N THR A 35 39.49 -20.66 3.60
CA THR A 35 38.15 -20.73 4.17
C THR A 35 37.21 -19.76 3.42
N ALA A 36 37.64 -18.52 3.18
CA ALA A 36 36.85 -17.53 2.44
C ALA A 36 36.51 -18.01 1.02
N ILE A 37 37.48 -18.52 0.28
CA ILE A 37 37.24 -19.07 -1.07
C ILE A 37 36.27 -20.26 -1.04
N ARG A 38 36.39 -21.15 -0.06
CA ARG A 38 35.48 -22.29 0.07
C ARG A 38 34.06 -21.83 0.40
N ASP A 39 33.92 -20.90 1.34
CA ASP A 39 32.63 -20.37 1.74
C ASP A 39 31.96 -19.61 0.57
N ILE A 40 32.72 -18.85 -0.22
CA ILE A 40 32.18 -18.19 -1.42
C ILE A 40 31.71 -19.20 -2.48
N ARG A 41 32.46 -20.27 -2.72
CA ARG A 41 32.03 -21.35 -3.61
C ARG A 41 30.77 -22.07 -3.10
N ASP A 42 30.67 -22.31 -1.80
CA ASP A 42 29.45 -22.87 -1.21
C ASP A 42 28.25 -21.93 -1.40
N ILE A 43 28.45 -20.61 -1.25
CA ILE A 43 27.42 -19.58 -1.47
C ILE A 43 26.99 -19.55 -2.94
N GLU A 44 27.93 -19.63 -3.87
CA GLU A 44 27.67 -19.71 -5.29
C GLU A 44 26.87 -20.99 -5.65
N ALA A 45 27.27 -22.14 -5.09
CA ALA A 45 26.57 -23.41 -5.22
C ALA A 45 25.16 -23.40 -4.59
N MET A 46 24.89 -22.52 -3.62
CA MET A 46 23.57 -22.28 -3.04
C MET A 46 22.68 -21.38 -3.93
N GLY A 47 23.20 -20.94 -5.09
CA GLY A 47 22.44 -20.19 -6.09
C GLY A 47 22.62 -18.67 -6.03
N MET A 48 23.58 -18.15 -5.25
CA MET A 48 23.90 -16.73 -5.31
C MET A 48 24.68 -16.41 -6.60
N PRO A 49 24.17 -15.55 -7.49
CA PRO A 49 24.85 -15.29 -8.74
C PRO A 49 26.03 -14.35 -8.52
N LEU A 50 27.23 -14.91 -8.55
CA LEU A 50 28.48 -14.19 -8.42
C LEU A 50 29.24 -14.24 -9.75
N ASP A 51 29.77 -13.11 -10.16
CA ASP A 51 30.71 -13.01 -11.29
C ASP A 51 32.10 -12.67 -10.75
N ALA A 52 33.13 -13.42 -11.16
CA ALA A 52 34.49 -13.27 -10.69
C ALA A 52 35.33 -12.53 -11.71
N GLU A 53 35.81 -11.35 -11.38
CA GLU A 53 36.77 -10.62 -12.19
C GLU A 53 38.21 -10.86 -11.73
N THR A 54 39.05 -11.32 -12.66
CA THR A 54 40.46 -11.58 -12.39
C THR A 54 41.31 -10.35 -12.72
N GLY A 55 42.17 -9.93 -11.78
CA GLY A 55 43.03 -8.79 -11.99
C GLY A 55 43.60 -8.22 -10.70
N ARG A 56 44.38 -7.14 -10.81
CA ARG A 56 45.03 -6.48 -9.66
C ARG A 56 44.02 -5.89 -8.69
N ASP A 57 42.88 -5.42 -9.24
CA ASP A 57 41.70 -4.93 -8.51
C ASP A 57 40.51 -5.88 -8.63
N GLY A 58 40.76 -7.13 -8.97
CA GLY A 58 39.76 -8.15 -9.17
C GLY A 58 39.01 -8.53 -7.88
N GLY A 59 37.80 -8.99 -8.04
CA GLY A 59 36.90 -9.35 -6.94
C GLY A 59 35.70 -10.15 -7.42
N TYR A 60 34.65 -10.13 -6.66
CA TYR A 60 33.37 -10.73 -6.98
C TYR A 60 32.32 -9.65 -7.10
N PHE A 61 31.55 -9.70 -8.17
CA PHE A 61 30.38 -8.88 -8.37
C PHE A 61 29.15 -9.70 -8.05
N VAL A 62 28.27 -9.16 -7.22
CA VAL A 62 26.93 -9.73 -7.04
C VAL A 62 26.09 -9.26 -8.20
N MET A 63 25.78 -10.19 -9.12
CA MET A 63 24.84 -9.86 -10.18
C MET A 63 23.51 -9.44 -9.54
N LYS A 64 22.92 -8.34 -10.04
CA LYS A 64 21.60 -7.87 -9.62
C LYS A 64 20.55 -8.89 -10.06
N ASN A 65 20.55 -10.02 -9.39
CA ASN A 65 19.52 -11.02 -9.51
C ASN A 65 18.67 -10.94 -8.25
N SER A 66 17.38 -10.84 -8.42
CA SER A 66 16.36 -10.67 -7.39
C SER A 66 16.16 -11.90 -6.48
N VAL A 67 17.19 -12.74 -6.30
CA VAL A 67 17.10 -13.91 -5.43
C VAL A 67 17.62 -13.56 -4.05
N LEU A 68 16.71 -13.53 -3.08
CA LEU A 68 17.08 -13.33 -1.67
C LEU A 68 17.81 -14.57 -1.14
N PRO A 69 18.77 -14.39 -0.19
CA PRO A 69 19.39 -15.50 0.50
C PRO A 69 18.34 -16.35 1.21
N VAL A 70 18.66 -17.63 1.46
CA VAL A 70 17.76 -18.57 2.13
C VAL A 70 17.32 -17.99 3.48
N VAL A 71 16.05 -17.69 3.58
CA VAL A 71 15.40 -17.24 4.82
C VAL A 71 14.78 -18.46 5.48
N ARG A 72 15.04 -18.62 6.78
CA ARG A 72 14.40 -19.67 7.59
C ARG A 72 13.23 -19.06 8.33
N PHE A 73 12.08 -19.70 8.24
CA PHE A 73 10.88 -19.33 8.98
C PHE A 73 10.67 -20.30 10.14
N THR A 74 10.27 -19.76 11.28
CA THR A 74 9.71 -20.53 12.37
C THR A 74 8.25 -20.89 12.07
N ASP A 75 7.69 -21.86 12.77
CA ASP A 75 6.29 -22.27 12.64
C ASP A 75 5.32 -21.08 12.81
N ASN A 76 5.55 -20.25 13.82
CA ASN A 76 4.72 -19.06 14.07
C ASN A 76 4.84 -18.00 12.97
N GLU A 77 6.02 -17.84 12.36
CA GLU A 77 6.20 -16.90 11.24
C GLU A 77 5.46 -17.38 9.99
N VAL A 78 5.48 -18.70 9.72
CA VAL A 78 4.69 -19.30 8.64
C VAL A 78 3.20 -19.07 8.87
N LYS A 79 2.67 -19.38 10.07
CA LYS A 79 1.27 -19.13 10.43
C LYS A 79 0.91 -17.66 10.28
N ALA A 80 1.77 -16.74 10.72
CA ALA A 80 1.53 -15.30 10.58
C ALA A 80 1.46 -14.85 9.11
N LEU A 81 2.31 -15.38 8.23
CA LEU A 81 2.25 -15.09 6.79
C LEU A 81 0.95 -15.61 6.17
N PHE A 82 0.52 -16.83 6.49
CA PHE A 82 -0.74 -17.36 5.97
C PHE A 82 -1.96 -16.60 6.48
N ILE A 83 -1.98 -16.18 7.75
CA ILE A 83 -3.03 -15.31 8.29
C ILE A 83 -3.07 -13.98 7.51
N ALA A 84 -1.91 -13.39 7.20
CA ALA A 84 -1.85 -12.17 6.39
C ALA A 84 -2.39 -12.40 4.96
N PHE A 85 -2.06 -13.53 4.32
CA PHE A 85 -2.62 -13.88 3.01
C PHE A 85 -4.14 -14.06 3.06
N MET A 86 -4.66 -14.71 4.10
CA MET A 86 -6.11 -14.86 4.28
C MET A 86 -6.80 -13.51 4.50
N ALA A 87 -6.23 -12.63 5.31
CA ALA A 87 -6.80 -11.31 5.61
C ALA A 87 -6.83 -10.37 4.38
N THR A 88 -5.98 -10.62 3.38
CA THR A 88 -5.88 -9.78 2.17
C THR A 88 -6.60 -10.37 0.96
N ARG A 89 -7.38 -11.45 1.13
CA ARG A 89 -8.19 -12.00 0.05
C ARG A 89 -9.24 -10.99 -0.42
N ASN A 90 -9.50 -10.96 -1.72
CA ASN A 90 -10.48 -10.08 -2.37
C ASN A 90 -10.20 -8.57 -2.27
N GLN A 91 -8.99 -8.17 -1.87
CA GLN A 91 -8.62 -6.76 -1.79
C GLN A 91 -7.96 -6.23 -3.08
N GLN A 92 -7.98 -7.01 -4.14
CA GLN A 92 -7.41 -6.65 -5.45
C GLN A 92 -5.97 -6.13 -5.36
N LEU A 93 -5.17 -6.75 -4.49
CA LEU A 93 -3.78 -6.34 -4.30
C LEU A 93 -2.92 -6.70 -5.51
N PRO A 94 -1.92 -5.88 -5.85
CA PRO A 94 -1.00 -6.15 -6.94
C PRO A 94 -0.16 -7.40 -6.68
N TYR A 95 0.52 -7.88 -7.73
CA TYR A 95 1.42 -9.03 -7.69
C TYR A 95 0.75 -10.35 -7.26
N LEU A 96 -0.49 -10.60 -7.69
CA LEU A 96 -1.24 -11.80 -7.35
C LEU A 96 -0.46 -13.10 -7.62
N LYS A 97 0.11 -13.24 -8.83
CA LYS A 97 0.90 -14.43 -9.22
C LYS A 97 2.09 -14.66 -8.29
N SER A 98 2.77 -13.59 -7.89
CA SER A 98 3.91 -13.67 -6.96
C SER A 98 3.46 -14.06 -5.56
N ARG A 99 2.33 -13.56 -5.07
CA ARG A 99 1.73 -13.94 -3.79
C ARG A 99 1.34 -15.41 -3.76
N GLN A 100 0.69 -15.90 -4.82
CA GLN A 100 0.35 -17.32 -4.99
C GLN A 100 1.61 -18.19 -4.99
N SER A 101 2.62 -17.83 -5.78
CA SER A 101 3.90 -18.56 -5.83
C SER A 101 4.61 -18.61 -4.46
N ILE A 102 4.55 -17.54 -3.66
CA ILE A 102 5.10 -17.54 -2.30
C ILE A 102 4.32 -18.51 -1.40
N ALA A 103 2.99 -18.46 -1.45
CA ALA A 103 2.14 -19.34 -0.65
C ALA A 103 2.37 -20.82 -0.99
N GLU A 104 2.45 -21.17 -2.28
CA GLU A 104 2.77 -22.53 -2.76
C GLU A 104 4.15 -23.00 -2.27
N LYS A 105 5.18 -22.16 -2.39
CA LYS A 105 6.53 -22.48 -1.90
C LYS A 105 6.56 -22.71 -0.40
N LEU A 106 5.85 -21.89 0.38
CA LEU A 106 5.77 -22.04 1.82
C LEU A 106 5.05 -23.35 2.19
N LEU A 107 3.91 -23.65 1.54
CA LEU A 107 3.20 -24.92 1.77
C LEU A 107 4.04 -26.15 1.45
N GLY A 108 4.86 -26.09 0.40
CA GLY A 108 5.77 -27.18 0.03
C GLY A 108 6.93 -27.40 1.02
N LEU A 109 7.18 -26.48 1.95
CA LEU A 109 8.28 -26.56 2.93
C LEU A 109 7.83 -26.95 4.32
N ILE A 110 6.54 -26.93 4.64
CA ILE A 110 5.99 -27.24 5.94
C ILE A 110 5.56 -28.71 6.06
N SER A 111 5.53 -29.23 7.27
CA SER A 111 5.07 -30.61 7.56
C SER A 111 3.55 -30.75 7.38
N GLU A 112 3.06 -32.00 7.23
CA GLU A 112 1.63 -32.29 7.16
C GLU A 112 0.88 -31.73 8.38
N THR A 113 1.42 -31.88 9.60
CA THR A 113 0.81 -31.35 10.83
C THR A 113 0.64 -29.82 10.79
N GLN A 114 1.62 -29.10 10.24
CA GLN A 114 1.56 -27.66 10.07
C GLN A 114 0.55 -27.27 8.98
N GLN A 115 0.40 -28.10 7.94
CA GLN A 115 -0.65 -27.90 6.91
C GLN A 115 -2.04 -28.05 7.54
N ASP A 116 -2.26 -29.05 8.39
CA ASP A 116 -3.52 -29.26 9.11
C ASP A 116 -3.86 -28.07 9.99
N ASP A 117 -2.89 -27.49 10.70
CA ASP A 117 -3.07 -26.27 11.48
C ASP A 117 -3.54 -25.09 10.60
N LEU A 118 -2.96 -24.94 9.40
CA LEU A 118 -3.34 -23.87 8.45
C LEU A 118 -4.74 -24.10 7.89
N VAL A 119 -5.11 -25.34 7.60
CA VAL A 119 -6.47 -25.71 7.17
C VAL A 119 -7.47 -25.33 8.26
N LEU A 120 -7.19 -25.69 9.52
CA LEU A 120 -8.04 -25.33 10.66
C LEU A 120 -8.18 -23.82 10.81
N LEU A 121 -7.05 -23.07 10.75
CA LEU A 121 -7.08 -21.60 10.80
C LEU A 121 -7.92 -21.01 9.69
N ASN A 122 -7.85 -21.54 8.47
CA ASN A 122 -8.66 -21.08 7.34
C ASN A 122 -10.16 -21.31 7.53
N GLN A 123 -10.54 -22.35 8.28
CA GLN A 123 -11.95 -22.64 8.57
C GLN A 123 -12.54 -21.75 9.68
N ILE A 124 -11.72 -21.36 10.67
CA ILE A 124 -12.19 -20.65 11.86
C ILE A 124 -11.95 -19.13 11.81
N LEU A 125 -10.95 -18.65 11.04
CA LEU A 125 -10.65 -17.23 10.93
C LEU A 125 -11.43 -16.62 9.79
N LEU A 126 -12.33 -15.72 10.11
CA LEU A 126 -13.12 -14.95 9.16
C LEU A 126 -12.64 -13.50 9.14
N PHE A 127 -12.40 -12.99 7.95
CA PHE A 127 -12.02 -11.60 7.72
C PHE A 127 -13.12 -10.89 6.94
N GLU A 128 -13.30 -9.61 7.21
CA GLU A 128 -14.25 -8.79 6.45
C GLU A 128 -13.89 -8.80 4.95
N GLY A 129 -14.90 -8.97 4.10
CA GLY A 129 -14.72 -9.06 2.64
C GLY A 129 -14.23 -10.42 2.13
N THR A 130 -13.95 -11.39 2.99
CA THR A 130 -13.60 -12.75 2.56
C THR A 130 -14.84 -13.63 2.41
N ASN A 131 -14.80 -14.57 1.47
CA ASN A 131 -15.86 -15.57 1.33
C ASN A 131 -15.64 -16.71 2.35
N PRO A 132 -16.48 -16.86 3.39
CA PRO A 132 -16.30 -17.88 4.41
C PRO A 132 -16.49 -19.32 3.86
N ASN A 133 -17.12 -19.47 2.70
CA ASN A 133 -17.35 -20.77 2.07
C ASN A 133 -16.23 -21.20 1.11
N ASN A 134 -15.16 -20.44 1.00
CA ASN A 134 -14.02 -20.82 0.18
C ASN A 134 -13.01 -21.63 1.01
N PRO A 135 -12.95 -22.96 0.87
CA PRO A 135 -12.08 -23.82 1.65
C PRO A 135 -10.62 -23.79 1.18
N ASP A 136 -10.36 -23.22 0.01
CA ASP A 136 -9.02 -23.24 -0.58
C ASP A 136 -8.12 -22.13 -0.02
N ILE A 137 -7.09 -22.54 0.73
CA ILE A 137 -6.11 -21.64 1.34
C ILE A 137 -5.36 -20.85 0.27
N LEU A 138 -5.15 -21.43 -0.91
CA LEU A 138 -4.39 -20.83 -2.01
C LEU A 138 -5.26 -20.00 -2.95
N ASN A 139 -6.58 -20.09 -2.84
CA ASN A 139 -7.45 -19.33 -3.70
C ASN A 139 -7.46 -17.85 -3.29
N LEU A 140 -6.46 -17.14 -3.79
CA LEU A 140 -6.44 -15.70 -3.79
C LEU A 140 -7.28 -15.25 -4.98
N SER A 141 -8.58 -15.07 -4.79
CA SER A 141 -9.54 -14.70 -5.83
C SER A 141 -9.47 -13.23 -6.25
N ASP A 142 -8.37 -12.59 -5.97
CA ASP A 142 -8.11 -11.21 -6.38
C ASP A 142 -7.93 -11.13 -7.90
N LEU A 143 -8.61 -10.17 -8.50
CA LEU A 143 -8.37 -9.78 -9.89
C LEU A 143 -7.94 -8.30 -9.89
N PRO A 144 -6.67 -8.00 -9.57
CA PRO A 144 -6.20 -6.62 -9.57
C PRO A 144 -6.33 -6.02 -10.96
N HIS A 145 -6.64 -4.73 -11.01
CA HIS A 145 -6.69 -4.03 -12.28
C HIS A 145 -5.35 -4.17 -13.02
N PRO A 146 -5.34 -4.56 -14.31
CA PRO A 146 -4.10 -4.88 -15.03
C PRO A 146 -3.06 -3.76 -15.03
N ILE A 147 -3.50 -2.51 -14.96
CA ILE A 147 -2.62 -1.35 -14.98
C ILE A 147 -1.95 -1.07 -13.63
N LEU A 148 -2.45 -1.65 -12.54
CA LEU A 148 -1.96 -1.36 -11.18
C LEU A 148 -0.49 -1.76 -11.00
N GLU A 149 -0.09 -2.93 -11.47
CA GLU A 149 1.31 -3.38 -11.40
C GLU A 149 2.22 -2.48 -12.24
N LYS A 150 1.79 -2.10 -13.45
CA LYS A 150 2.51 -1.17 -14.31
C LYS A 150 2.66 0.20 -13.65
N LEU A 151 1.59 0.70 -13.04
CA LEU A 151 1.59 1.96 -12.29
C LEU A 151 2.64 1.92 -11.17
N ILE A 152 2.64 0.88 -10.34
CA ILE A 152 3.62 0.74 -9.25
C ILE A 152 5.05 0.67 -9.77
N GLN A 153 5.30 -0.09 -10.85
CA GLN A 153 6.64 -0.16 -11.45
C GLN A 153 7.13 1.21 -11.92
N ILE A 154 6.26 2.01 -12.54
CA ILE A 154 6.60 3.36 -12.99
C ILE A 154 6.82 4.29 -11.80
N LEU A 155 6.02 4.19 -10.74
CA LEU A 155 6.15 4.98 -9.52
C LEU A 155 7.49 4.77 -8.78
N LEU A 156 8.05 3.57 -8.87
CA LEU A 156 9.37 3.27 -8.31
C LEU A 156 10.51 3.98 -9.08
N LEU A 157 10.24 4.45 -10.29
CA LEU A 157 11.20 5.21 -11.10
C LEU A 157 11.03 6.72 -10.91
N ASP A 158 9.79 7.22 -10.99
CA ASP A 158 9.49 8.64 -10.81
C ASP A 158 8.00 8.83 -10.45
N ARG A 159 7.69 9.91 -9.74
CA ARG A 159 6.33 10.30 -9.33
C ARG A 159 5.62 11.20 -10.34
N TYR A 160 6.31 11.64 -11.40
CA TYR A 160 5.72 12.43 -12.48
C TYR A 160 5.17 11.51 -13.56
N LEU A 161 3.87 11.52 -13.73
CA LEU A 161 3.13 10.59 -14.57
C LEU A 161 2.32 11.31 -15.64
N LEU A 162 2.23 10.70 -16.80
CA LEU A 162 1.20 10.97 -17.79
C LEU A 162 0.20 9.81 -17.70
N ILE A 163 -1.01 10.11 -17.27
CA ILE A 163 -2.11 9.13 -17.17
C ILE A 163 -3.15 9.43 -18.24
N SER A 164 -3.71 8.38 -18.82
CA SER A 164 -4.83 8.46 -19.77
C SER A 164 -6.03 7.77 -19.15
N ILE A 165 -7.13 8.50 -19.05
CA ILE A 165 -8.37 8.07 -18.39
C ILE A 165 -9.50 8.10 -19.41
N GLU A 166 -10.35 7.10 -19.37
CA GLU A 166 -11.58 7.07 -20.14
C GLU A 166 -12.74 7.64 -19.31
N GLU A 167 -13.31 8.74 -19.76
CA GLU A 167 -14.48 9.40 -19.20
C GLU A 167 -15.52 9.56 -20.31
N GLU A 168 -16.70 9.01 -20.14
CA GLU A 168 -17.81 9.11 -21.11
C GLU A 168 -17.40 8.80 -22.57
N GLU A 169 -16.68 7.69 -22.77
CA GLU A 169 -16.13 7.25 -24.08
C GLU A 169 -15.04 8.17 -24.67
N VAL A 170 -14.58 9.18 -23.92
CA VAL A 170 -13.50 10.08 -24.34
C VAL A 170 -12.24 9.80 -23.51
N ILE A 171 -11.11 9.62 -24.21
CA ILE A 171 -9.81 9.45 -23.53
C ILE A 171 -9.21 10.83 -23.28
N LYS A 172 -9.07 11.19 -22.01
CA LYS A 172 -8.38 12.39 -21.55
C LYS A 172 -7.02 12.03 -20.96
N SER A 173 -6.03 12.89 -21.18
CA SER A 173 -4.69 12.72 -20.63
C SER A 173 -4.35 13.80 -19.62
N TYR A 174 -3.84 13.39 -18.48
CA TYR A 174 -3.44 14.26 -17.37
C TYR A 174 -1.97 14.09 -17.06
N SER A 175 -1.26 15.21 -16.90
CA SER A 175 0.12 15.24 -16.41
C SER A 175 0.10 15.51 -14.93
N ILE A 176 0.43 14.53 -14.13
CA ILE A 176 0.31 14.62 -12.67
C ILE A 176 1.63 14.37 -11.94
N TYR A 177 1.78 14.98 -10.77
CA TYR A 177 2.71 14.53 -9.74
C TYR A 177 1.92 13.70 -8.73
N LEU A 178 2.26 12.42 -8.58
CA LEU A 178 1.54 11.52 -7.69
C LEU A 178 1.85 11.86 -6.23
N LEU A 179 0.80 12.09 -5.46
CA LEU A 179 0.85 12.31 -4.00
C LEU A 179 0.68 10.98 -3.27
N HIS A 180 -0.43 10.30 -3.52
CA HIS A 180 -0.75 9.02 -2.89
C HIS A 180 -1.40 8.06 -3.89
N LEU A 181 -1.15 6.77 -3.69
CA LEU A 181 -1.90 5.66 -4.27
C LEU A 181 -2.49 4.89 -3.09
N TYR A 182 -3.81 4.78 -3.01
CA TYR A 182 -4.48 4.16 -1.87
C TYR A 182 -5.66 3.31 -2.30
N ASN A 183 -6.01 2.35 -1.47
CA ASN A 183 -7.20 1.52 -1.65
C ASN A 183 -8.27 1.95 -0.65
N GLU A 184 -9.45 2.29 -1.14
CA GLU A 184 -10.60 2.64 -0.34
C GLU A 184 -11.80 1.81 -0.78
N LYS A 185 -12.39 1.03 0.13
CA LYS A 185 -13.52 0.12 -0.16
C LYS A 185 -13.30 -0.84 -1.33
N GLY A 186 -12.06 -1.30 -1.53
CA GLY A 186 -11.70 -2.17 -2.64
C GLY A 186 -11.41 -1.45 -3.96
N LEU A 187 -11.55 -0.13 -4.01
CA LEU A 187 -11.21 0.70 -5.17
C LEU A 187 -9.82 1.30 -5.00
N TRP A 188 -8.99 1.19 -6.01
CA TRP A 188 -7.70 1.86 -6.05
C TRP A 188 -7.85 3.26 -6.63
N LEU A 189 -7.30 4.23 -5.89
CA LEU A 189 -7.39 5.65 -6.21
C LEU A 189 -6.00 6.27 -6.28
N ILE A 190 -5.78 7.10 -7.31
CA ILE A 190 -4.61 7.95 -7.45
C ILE A 190 -4.98 9.34 -6.97
N GLU A 191 -4.29 9.84 -5.98
CA GLU A 191 -4.32 11.24 -5.61
C GLU A 191 -3.10 11.93 -6.21
N GLY A 192 -3.32 12.87 -7.12
CA GLY A 192 -2.27 13.56 -7.85
C GLY A 192 -2.45 15.07 -7.85
N PHE A 193 -1.33 15.79 -8.02
CA PHE A 193 -1.33 17.20 -8.35
C PHE A 193 -1.27 17.34 -9.86
N ASP A 194 -2.35 17.85 -10.48
CA ASP A 194 -2.38 18.14 -11.89
C ASP A 194 -1.42 19.29 -12.21
N LEU A 195 -0.42 19.02 -13.04
CA LEU A 195 0.64 19.98 -13.37
C LEU A 195 0.17 21.12 -14.29
N LYS A 196 -0.94 20.90 -15.00
CA LYS A 196 -1.52 21.88 -15.91
C LYS A 196 -2.51 22.78 -15.18
N GLU A 197 -3.45 22.18 -14.46
CA GLU A 197 -4.50 22.88 -13.71
C GLU A 197 -4.00 23.40 -12.34
N GLU A 198 -2.81 22.96 -11.93
CA GLU A 198 -2.17 23.30 -10.65
C GLU A 198 -3.06 23.02 -9.42
N LYS A 199 -3.86 21.97 -9.47
CA LYS A 199 -4.78 21.57 -8.40
C LYS A 199 -4.65 20.08 -8.06
N LYS A 200 -5.10 19.74 -6.87
CA LYS A 200 -5.22 18.36 -6.41
C LYS A 200 -6.41 17.68 -7.08
N GLN A 201 -6.23 16.49 -7.62
CA GLN A 201 -7.25 15.68 -8.26
C GLN A 201 -7.13 14.23 -7.87
N ILE A 202 -8.24 13.49 -7.99
CA ILE A 202 -8.31 12.05 -7.69
C ILE A 202 -8.83 11.35 -8.91
N PHE A 203 -8.20 10.21 -9.19
CA PHE A 203 -8.48 9.40 -10.36
C PHE A 203 -8.64 7.94 -9.95
N PRO A 204 -9.80 7.30 -10.25
CA PRO A 204 -9.96 5.86 -10.07
C PRO A 204 -9.02 5.10 -11.01
N VAL A 205 -8.32 4.10 -10.46
CA VAL A 205 -7.41 3.25 -11.26
C VAL A 205 -8.19 2.44 -12.30
N ASP A 206 -9.43 2.09 -12.01
CA ASP A 206 -10.30 1.32 -12.91
C ASP A 206 -10.62 2.07 -14.22
N HIS A 207 -10.56 3.39 -14.21
CA HIS A 207 -10.75 4.23 -15.39
C HIS A 207 -9.46 4.47 -16.17
N LEU A 208 -8.30 4.05 -15.67
CA LEU A 208 -7.04 4.21 -16.38
C LEU A 208 -6.96 3.28 -17.59
N ARG A 209 -6.59 3.85 -18.73
CA ARG A 209 -6.28 3.12 -19.96
C ARG A 209 -4.78 2.96 -20.18
N ASP A 210 -4.01 3.96 -19.75
CA ASP A 210 -2.54 3.91 -19.84
C ASP A 210 -1.87 4.77 -18.76
N VAL A 211 -0.64 4.42 -18.44
CA VAL A 211 0.24 5.18 -17.56
C VAL A 211 1.66 5.13 -18.08
N ARG A 212 2.32 6.29 -18.09
CA ARG A 212 3.70 6.47 -18.56
C ARG A 212 4.42 7.48 -17.67
N LEU A 213 5.74 7.49 -17.72
CA LEU A 213 6.54 8.56 -17.14
C LEU A 213 6.26 9.88 -17.88
N TYR A 214 6.04 10.94 -17.12
CA TYR A 214 5.94 12.29 -17.70
C TYR A 214 7.34 12.88 -17.84
N GLN A 215 7.87 12.83 -19.06
CA GLN A 215 9.19 13.32 -19.41
C GLN A 215 9.06 14.72 -20.02
N THR A 216 9.57 15.71 -19.34
CA THR A 216 9.65 17.08 -19.83
C THR A 216 10.88 17.78 -19.24
N GLU A 217 11.51 18.67 -20.04
CA GLU A 217 12.64 19.47 -19.57
C GLU A 217 12.25 20.54 -18.55
N ARG A 218 11.00 20.97 -18.56
CA ARG A 218 10.46 22.03 -17.68
C ARG A 218 9.29 21.50 -16.84
N ARG A 219 9.62 20.80 -15.74
CA ARG A 219 8.62 20.37 -14.76
C ARG A 219 8.71 21.19 -13.47
N LEU A 220 7.58 21.37 -12.79
CA LEU A 220 7.58 21.93 -11.43
C LEU A 220 8.39 20.99 -10.53
N SER A 221 9.26 21.55 -9.69
CA SER A 221 9.96 20.74 -8.68
C SER A 221 8.98 20.29 -7.60
N GLU A 222 9.27 19.17 -6.97
CA GLU A 222 8.51 18.65 -5.83
C GLU A 222 8.26 19.71 -4.75
N GLN A 223 9.31 20.46 -4.37
CA GLN A 223 9.20 21.53 -3.38
C GLN A 223 8.16 22.58 -3.79
N LYS A 224 8.15 23.01 -5.05
CA LYS A 224 7.14 23.97 -5.55
C LYS A 224 5.74 23.41 -5.54
N ILE A 225 5.57 22.12 -5.81
CA ILE A 225 4.26 21.44 -5.74
C ILE A 225 3.78 21.43 -4.29
N LEU A 226 4.62 21.02 -3.33
CA LEU A 226 4.30 21.02 -1.91
C LEU A 226 3.99 22.43 -1.39
N ASP A 227 4.73 23.45 -1.81
CA ASP A 227 4.46 24.85 -1.48
C ASP A 227 3.11 25.34 -2.04
N LYS A 228 2.75 24.90 -3.25
CA LYS A 228 1.44 25.21 -3.83
C LYS A 228 0.30 24.53 -3.08
N LEU A 229 0.47 23.26 -2.75
CA LEU A 229 -0.50 22.50 -1.96
C LEU A 229 -0.69 23.10 -0.56
N SER A 230 0.38 23.53 0.11
CA SER A 230 0.28 24.15 1.44
C SER A 230 -0.39 25.52 1.43
N LYS A 231 -0.32 26.23 0.29
CA LYS A 231 -0.98 27.55 0.08
C LYS A 231 -2.42 27.41 -0.39
N GLN A 232 -2.79 26.29 -1.00
CA GLN A 232 -4.19 25.99 -1.28
C GLN A 232 -4.85 25.74 0.10
N LYS A 233 -5.44 26.81 0.66
CA LYS A 233 -6.33 26.64 1.83
C LYS A 233 -7.36 25.61 1.44
N GLU A 234 -7.41 24.50 2.16
CA GLU A 234 -8.56 23.61 2.07
C GLU A 234 -9.79 24.48 2.35
N VAL A 235 -10.61 24.65 1.34
CA VAL A 235 -11.87 25.40 1.51
C VAL A 235 -12.74 24.48 2.35
N ILE A 236 -12.70 24.67 3.67
CA ILE A 236 -13.56 23.94 4.59
C ILE A 236 -14.95 24.56 4.46
N ASN A 237 -15.94 23.77 4.10
CA ASN A 237 -17.34 24.19 4.07
C ASN A 237 -18.25 23.28 4.93
N LEU A 238 -17.67 22.25 5.58
CA LEU A 238 -18.35 21.42 6.54
C LEU A 238 -17.55 21.35 7.84
N VAL A 239 -18.17 21.74 8.94
CA VAL A 239 -17.63 21.62 10.30
C VAL A 239 -18.69 20.97 11.19
N LEU A 240 -18.35 19.82 11.76
CA LEU A 240 -19.21 19.03 12.63
C LEU A 240 -18.55 18.78 13.98
N GLU A 241 -19.35 18.76 15.04
CA GLU A 241 -18.95 18.18 16.33
C GLU A 241 -19.54 16.78 16.46
N LEU A 242 -18.71 15.84 16.85
CA LEU A 242 -19.05 14.46 17.06
C LEU A 242 -19.09 14.14 18.55
N GLY A 243 -20.20 13.57 19.02
CA GLY A 243 -20.30 12.97 20.32
C GLY A 243 -19.82 11.50 20.32
N PRO A 244 -19.91 10.81 21.48
CA PRO A 244 -19.35 9.47 21.65
C PRO A 244 -19.93 8.43 20.67
N LYS A 245 -21.22 8.49 20.36
CA LYS A 245 -21.86 7.56 19.43
C LYS A 245 -21.38 7.77 17.99
N ALA A 246 -21.31 9.03 17.56
CA ALA A 246 -20.80 9.39 16.23
C ALA A 246 -19.31 9.01 16.07
N ILE A 247 -18.51 9.22 17.10
CA ILE A 247 -17.10 8.78 17.13
C ILE A 247 -17.00 7.25 17.01
N ALA A 248 -17.86 6.51 17.68
CA ALA A 248 -17.90 5.04 17.57
C ALA A 248 -18.24 4.58 16.15
N GLN A 249 -19.17 5.24 15.46
CA GLN A 249 -19.47 4.97 14.06
C GLN A 249 -18.34 5.38 13.14
N TYR A 250 -17.75 6.55 13.34
CA TYR A 250 -16.56 7.00 12.61
C TYR A 250 -15.42 5.98 12.68
N ARG A 251 -15.14 5.41 13.86
CA ARG A 251 -14.11 4.37 14.03
C ARG A 251 -14.41 3.08 13.28
N LYS A 252 -15.69 2.74 13.06
CA LYS A 252 -16.05 1.57 12.25
C LYS A 252 -15.79 1.81 10.78
N TYR A 253 -16.16 2.99 10.30
CA TYR A 253 -15.95 3.38 8.92
C TYR A 253 -15.88 4.90 8.77
N HIS A 254 -14.88 5.36 8.04
CA HIS A 254 -14.74 6.76 7.59
C HIS A 254 -13.96 6.81 6.29
N PRO A 255 -14.24 7.77 5.38
CA PRO A 255 -13.41 8.03 4.22
C PRO A 255 -11.97 8.38 4.64
N LEU A 256 -10.96 7.88 3.93
CA LEU A 256 -9.54 8.08 4.27
C LEU A 256 -9.13 9.56 4.37
N LYS A 257 -9.78 10.42 3.59
CA LYS A 257 -9.53 11.86 3.56
C LYS A 257 -10.16 12.62 4.72
N VAL A 258 -11.10 12.01 5.42
CA VAL A 258 -11.84 12.66 6.49
C VAL A 258 -11.23 12.28 7.83
N SER A 259 -10.64 13.25 8.50
CA SER A 259 -10.04 13.09 9.83
C SER A 259 -10.83 13.84 10.90
N ILE A 260 -10.75 13.36 12.14
CA ILE A 260 -11.30 14.03 13.30
C ILE A 260 -10.22 14.51 14.25
N SER A 261 -10.45 15.63 14.91
CA SER A 261 -9.60 16.15 15.96
C SER A 261 -10.34 16.05 17.30
N TYR A 262 -9.83 15.26 18.23
CA TYR A 262 -10.43 15.12 19.55
C TYR A 262 -10.32 16.43 20.35
N THR A 263 -11.40 16.78 21.03
CA THR A 263 -11.50 18.04 21.78
C THR A 263 -11.28 17.86 23.28
N ASN A 264 -11.19 16.61 23.75
CA ASN A 264 -10.92 16.31 25.16
C ASN A 264 -10.00 15.07 25.32
N PRO A 265 -9.31 14.94 26.48
CA PRO A 265 -8.41 13.81 26.75
C PRO A 265 -9.11 12.44 26.81
N TYR A 266 -10.42 12.41 27.03
CA TYR A 266 -11.20 11.18 27.14
C TYR A 266 -11.66 10.64 25.78
N LEU A 267 -11.31 11.33 24.67
CA LEU A 267 -11.67 10.97 23.29
C LEU A 267 -13.20 10.79 23.11
N SER A 268 -13.99 11.50 23.89
CA SER A 268 -15.45 11.42 23.90
C SER A 268 -16.13 12.48 23.04
N THR A 269 -15.40 13.52 22.65
CA THR A 269 -15.85 14.54 21.69
C THR A 269 -14.77 14.86 20.68
N ALA A 270 -15.16 15.14 19.45
CA ALA A 270 -14.25 15.47 18.37
C ALA A 270 -14.86 16.49 17.42
N VAL A 271 -14.00 17.17 16.66
CA VAL A 271 -14.39 18.06 15.55
C VAL A 271 -13.92 17.44 14.24
N LEU A 272 -14.80 17.41 13.28
CA LEU A 272 -14.56 17.05 11.89
C LEU A 272 -14.62 18.31 11.04
N LYS A 273 -13.61 18.49 10.19
CA LYS A 273 -13.53 19.59 9.22
C LYS A 273 -13.20 18.99 7.86
N THR A 274 -14.03 19.27 6.85
CA THR A 274 -13.80 18.79 5.51
C THR A 274 -14.46 19.71 4.48
N PHE A 275 -14.19 19.44 3.20
CA PHE A 275 -14.85 20.06 2.07
C PHE A 275 -15.82 19.07 1.43
N ILE A 276 -17.02 19.55 1.08
CA ILE A 276 -17.99 18.82 0.26
C ILE A 276 -18.16 19.59 -1.04
N ASN A 277 -17.96 18.90 -2.17
CA ASN A 277 -18.27 19.43 -3.48
C ASN A 277 -19.76 19.29 -3.77
N ILE A 278 -20.52 20.36 -3.62
CA ILE A 278 -21.97 20.36 -3.85
C ILE A 278 -22.36 20.22 -5.33
N ASN A 279 -21.41 20.47 -6.24
CA ASN A 279 -21.66 20.42 -7.69
C ASN A 279 -21.49 18.99 -8.26
N GLU A 280 -20.92 18.06 -7.48
CA GLU A 280 -20.68 16.69 -7.87
C GLU A 280 -21.69 15.77 -7.18
N SER A 281 -22.73 15.39 -7.91
CA SER A 281 -23.92 14.73 -7.34
C SER A 281 -23.62 13.38 -6.68
N GLU A 282 -22.65 12.64 -7.19
CA GLU A 282 -22.28 11.31 -6.68
C GLU A 282 -21.51 11.43 -5.37
N GLU A 283 -20.45 12.26 -5.34
CA GLU A 283 -19.66 12.53 -4.12
C GLU A 283 -20.53 13.13 -3.01
N LEU A 284 -21.41 14.05 -3.37
CA LEU A 284 -22.37 14.65 -2.45
C LEU A 284 -23.31 13.59 -1.83
N THR A 285 -23.82 12.68 -2.64
CA THR A 285 -24.73 11.61 -2.17
C THR A 285 -24.02 10.62 -1.24
N GLU A 286 -22.81 10.22 -1.60
CA GLU A 286 -21.98 9.36 -0.74
C GLU A 286 -21.67 10.02 0.60
N MET A 287 -21.27 11.29 0.59
CA MET A 287 -20.97 12.03 1.80
C MET A 287 -22.21 12.17 2.69
N ILE A 288 -23.38 12.47 2.13
CA ILE A 288 -24.63 12.54 2.88
C ILE A 288 -24.98 11.19 3.52
N ASN A 289 -24.89 10.10 2.77
CA ASN A 289 -25.14 8.75 3.29
C ASN A 289 -24.18 8.41 4.44
N TRP A 290 -22.92 8.80 4.32
CA TRP A 290 -21.95 8.61 5.38
C TRP A 290 -22.24 9.49 6.61
N LEU A 291 -22.65 10.74 6.45
CA LEU A 291 -23.07 11.59 7.56
C LEU A 291 -24.29 11.02 8.30
N LEU A 292 -25.25 10.49 7.55
CA LEU A 292 -26.41 9.78 8.13
C LEU A 292 -25.99 8.52 8.91
N PHE A 293 -24.98 7.79 8.41
CA PHE A 293 -24.42 6.64 9.12
C PHE A 293 -23.77 7.01 10.46
N LEU A 294 -23.21 8.21 10.61
CA LEU A 294 -22.66 8.68 11.90
C LEU A 294 -23.73 8.84 12.97
N GLY A 295 -24.98 9.06 12.57
CA GLY A 295 -26.14 9.02 13.47
C GLY A 295 -26.48 10.37 14.14
N GLU A 296 -27.31 10.27 15.17
CA GLU A 296 -27.95 11.43 15.84
C GLU A 296 -27.00 12.29 16.69
N ASP A 297 -25.81 11.77 17.02
CA ASP A 297 -24.86 12.41 17.96
C ASP A 297 -23.90 13.37 17.24
N LEU A 298 -24.44 14.04 16.22
CA LEU A 298 -23.77 15.05 15.42
C LEU A 298 -24.35 16.44 15.71
N LYS A 299 -23.45 17.42 15.89
CA LYS A 299 -23.83 18.84 15.90
C LYS A 299 -23.23 19.53 14.71
N VAL A 300 -24.06 20.17 13.91
CA VAL A 300 -23.67 20.86 12.70
C VAL A 300 -23.27 22.29 13.06
N ARG A 301 -21.99 22.67 12.84
CA ARG A 301 -21.48 24.02 13.02
C ARG A 301 -21.55 24.81 11.73
N GLU A 302 -20.94 24.28 10.69
CA GLU A 302 -20.93 24.86 9.36
C GLU A 302 -21.31 23.79 8.35
N VAL A 303 -22.19 24.11 7.42
CA VAL A 303 -22.64 23.22 6.35
C VAL A 303 -23.28 24.02 5.23
N PRO A 304 -23.07 23.65 3.95
CA PRO A 304 -23.86 24.19 2.85
C PRO A 304 -25.34 23.89 3.04
N GLU A 305 -26.21 24.83 2.67
CA GLU A 305 -27.66 24.73 2.91
C GLU A 305 -28.28 23.50 2.20
N GLU A 306 -27.79 23.19 1.01
CA GLU A 306 -28.22 22.03 0.24
C GLU A 306 -27.90 20.69 0.94
N VAL A 307 -26.74 20.59 1.59
CA VAL A 307 -26.38 19.41 2.39
C VAL A 307 -27.30 19.28 3.60
N LEU A 308 -27.57 20.38 4.29
CA LEU A 308 -28.45 20.41 5.46
C LEU A 308 -29.88 19.94 5.10
N GLU A 309 -30.41 20.44 3.98
CA GLU A 309 -31.72 20.02 3.47
C GLU A 309 -31.78 18.52 3.16
N ARG A 310 -30.77 17.99 2.47
CA ARG A 310 -30.74 16.56 2.14
C ARG A 310 -30.56 15.68 3.39
N LEU A 311 -29.74 16.10 4.36
CA LEU A 311 -29.61 15.42 5.65
C LEU A 311 -30.96 15.34 6.39
N ASN A 312 -31.71 16.43 6.42
CA ASN A 312 -33.00 16.50 7.10
C ASN A 312 -34.11 15.74 6.38
N ARG A 313 -34.07 15.63 5.04
CA ARG A 313 -35.00 14.82 4.25
C ARG A 313 -34.76 13.30 4.44
N GLY A 314 -33.51 12.88 4.63
CA GLY A 314 -33.13 11.46 4.77
C GLY A 314 -33.22 10.92 6.20
N ASN A 315 -33.51 11.73 7.21
CA ASN A 315 -33.39 11.33 8.60
C ASN A 315 -34.65 11.62 9.42
N ARG A 316 -34.86 10.78 10.44
CA ARG A 316 -35.89 11.01 11.50
C ARG A 316 -35.50 12.10 12.49
N PHE A 317 -34.25 12.56 12.46
CA PHE A 317 -33.68 13.55 13.34
C PHE A 317 -33.48 14.87 12.59
N HIS A 318 -33.84 15.99 13.21
CA HIS A 318 -33.58 17.32 12.65
C HIS A 318 -32.21 17.83 13.11
N TYR A 319 -31.32 18.00 12.17
CA TYR A 319 -30.06 18.68 12.39
C TYR A 319 -30.28 20.20 12.28
N ALA A 320 -29.96 20.94 13.34
CA ALA A 320 -29.96 22.39 13.35
C ALA A 320 -28.52 22.92 13.45
N LYS A 321 -28.25 24.06 12.81
CA LYS A 321 -27.01 24.80 13.05
C LYS A 321 -26.98 25.24 14.52
N VAL A 322 -25.84 25.00 15.20
CA VAL A 322 -25.59 25.42 16.58
C VAL A 322 -24.85 26.75 16.60
#